data_7d04fb351a10a811284d4562ef4eae5f
#
_entry.id   7d04fb351a10a811284d4562ef4eae5f
#
_cell.length_a   1.000
_cell.length_b   1.000
_cell.length_c   1.000
_cell.angle_alpha   90.00
_cell.angle_beta   90.00
_cell.angle_gamma   90.00
#
_symmetry.space_group_name_H-M   'P 1'
#
loop_
_entity.id
_entity.type
_entity.pdbx_description
1 polymer ?
#
loop_
_entity_poly.entity_id
_entity_poly.type
_entity_poly.pdbx_seq_one_letter_code
_entity_poly.pdbx_strand_id
1 'polypeptide(L)'
;MSFLELNNVHKGFGPANARTEVLRDIELRIEEGEFVAIVGYSGAGKTTLISLVAGLIRPDMGKVKLKGVEITEPGPDRGVVFQNYSLLPWLTVFENIQLAVDQVFPKWSEEQKRAHIDKYIATVNLTPAREKKPSELSGGMRQRVSVARALATEPQILLLDEPLGALDALTRATLQDEIVRIWEQDKRTVVMITNDVDEGIMMADRIVPLSAGPNATLGPSVAVNIPRPRDRKAINHDPEYKEVRRQVIGYLLGEGGKQRTAVSRKLILPDLLPEDLSEPRTLYGTKRKPRRRSETKREQVEVEA
;
A
#
# COMPACT_ATOMS: atom_id res chain seq x y z
N MET A 1 1.95 18.55 20.53
CA MET A 1 3.00 17.57 20.18
C MET A 1 2.43 16.69 19.09
N SER A 2 3.13 16.56 17.96
CA SER A 2 2.64 15.69 16.89
C SER A 2 2.56 14.23 17.35
N PHE A 3 1.58 13.52 16.82
CA PHE A 3 1.30 12.13 17.19
C PHE A 3 2.31 11.16 16.57
N LEU A 4 2.60 11.32 15.26
CA LEU A 4 3.65 10.58 14.54
C LEU A 4 4.65 11.57 13.96
N GLU A 5 5.95 11.29 14.12
CA GLU A 5 7.03 12.09 13.58
C GLU A 5 8.07 11.23 12.86
N LEU A 6 8.39 11.61 11.63
CA LEU A 6 9.57 11.15 10.92
C LEU A 6 10.52 12.35 10.79
N ASN A 7 11.71 12.23 11.33
CA ASN A 7 12.69 13.33 11.38
C ASN A 7 13.94 12.90 10.61
N ASN A 8 14.17 13.52 9.45
CA ASN A 8 15.31 13.29 8.57
C ASN A 8 15.58 11.80 8.31
N VAL A 9 14.50 11.07 7.91
CA VAL A 9 14.57 9.61 7.76
C VAL A 9 15.09 9.24 6.38
N HIS A 10 16.12 8.37 6.37
CA HIS A 10 16.71 7.78 5.17
C HIS A 10 16.60 6.26 5.23
N LYS A 11 16.40 5.63 4.06
CA LYS A 11 16.41 4.18 3.93
C LYS A 11 16.90 3.73 2.57
N GLY A 12 17.92 2.85 2.59
CA GLY A 12 18.42 2.17 1.40
C GLY A 12 18.50 0.67 1.59
N PHE A 13 18.62 -0.05 0.48
CA PHE A 13 18.76 -1.51 0.43
C PHE A 13 19.91 -1.91 -0.49
N GLY A 14 20.42 -3.11 -0.30
CA GLY A 14 21.51 -3.68 -1.08
C GLY A 14 22.86 -3.69 -0.31
N PRO A 15 23.86 -4.37 -0.87
CA PRO A 15 25.18 -4.44 -0.28
C PRO A 15 25.89 -3.06 -0.34
N ALA A 16 26.88 -2.84 0.50
CA ALA A 16 27.56 -1.55 0.65
C ALA A 16 28.11 -0.97 -0.67
N ASN A 17 28.56 -1.83 -1.58
CA ASN A 17 29.11 -1.45 -2.89
C ASN A 17 28.05 -1.23 -4.00
N ALA A 18 26.79 -1.58 -3.73
CA ALA A 18 25.67 -1.41 -4.68
C ALA A 18 24.37 -1.03 -3.95
N ARG A 19 24.49 -0.16 -2.95
CA ARG A 19 23.36 0.29 -2.15
C ARG A 19 22.48 1.26 -2.94
N THR A 20 21.19 0.98 -3.00
CA THR A 20 20.18 1.88 -3.57
C THR A 20 19.44 2.58 -2.42
N GLU A 21 19.56 3.89 -2.35
CA GLU A 21 18.78 4.70 -1.42
C GLU A 21 17.36 4.82 -1.97
N VAL A 22 16.38 4.34 -1.23
CA VAL A 22 14.97 4.32 -1.63
C VAL A 22 14.26 5.57 -1.14
N LEU A 23 14.47 5.92 0.13
CA LEU A 23 13.90 7.12 0.77
C LEU A 23 15.03 8.02 1.25
N ARG A 24 14.88 9.33 1.01
CA ARG A 24 15.84 10.36 1.41
C ARG A 24 15.12 11.56 2.01
N ASP A 25 15.68 12.11 3.09
CA ASP A 25 15.23 13.35 3.74
C ASP A 25 13.73 13.36 4.03
N ILE A 26 13.21 12.24 4.57
CA ILE A 26 11.78 12.13 4.88
C ILE A 26 11.48 12.89 6.16
N GLU A 27 10.72 13.97 6.01
CA GLU A 27 10.16 14.77 7.10
C GLU A 27 8.63 14.67 7.06
N LEU A 28 8.02 14.17 8.14
CA LEU A 28 6.57 14.04 8.23
C LEU A 28 6.11 14.22 9.68
N ARG A 29 5.04 14.99 9.85
CA ARG A 29 4.35 15.13 11.13
C ARG A 29 2.87 14.89 10.92
N ILE A 30 2.28 14.07 11.78
CA ILE A 30 0.86 13.71 11.74
C ILE A 30 0.28 13.95 13.13
N GLU A 31 -0.89 14.59 13.16
CA GLU A 31 -1.60 14.86 14.41
C GLU A 31 -2.49 13.67 14.82
N GLU A 32 -2.86 13.60 16.09
CA GLU A 32 -3.74 12.54 16.58
C GLU A 32 -5.13 12.63 15.94
N GLY A 33 -5.65 11.49 15.46
CA GLY A 33 -6.95 11.40 14.80
C GLY A 33 -6.96 11.83 13.34
N GLU A 34 -5.83 12.26 12.78
CA GLU A 34 -5.72 12.67 11.37
C GLU A 34 -5.71 11.45 10.43
N PHE A 35 -6.39 11.55 9.30
CA PHE A 35 -6.30 10.60 8.20
C PHE A 35 -5.40 11.17 7.10
N VAL A 36 -4.19 10.66 6.97
CA VAL A 36 -3.21 11.12 5.97
C VAL A 36 -3.07 10.08 4.86
N ALA A 37 -3.18 10.52 3.60
CA ALA A 37 -2.85 9.70 2.44
C ALA A 37 -1.47 10.10 1.88
N ILE A 38 -0.59 9.12 1.71
CA ILE A 38 0.69 9.30 1.00
C ILE A 38 0.52 8.71 -0.40
N VAL A 39 0.61 9.58 -1.40
CA VAL A 39 0.35 9.21 -2.80
C VAL A 39 1.64 9.27 -3.61
N GLY A 40 1.93 8.22 -4.38
CA GLY A 40 3.14 8.18 -5.19
C GLY A 40 3.15 7.03 -6.18
N TYR A 41 4.13 7.02 -7.07
CA TYR A 41 4.28 5.99 -8.08
C TYR A 41 4.51 4.59 -7.50
N SER A 42 4.15 3.56 -8.26
CA SER A 42 4.56 2.19 -7.93
C SER A 42 6.09 2.11 -7.90
N GLY A 43 6.65 1.48 -6.85
CA GLY A 43 8.09 1.40 -6.65
C GLY A 43 8.76 2.66 -6.07
N ALA A 44 8.01 3.72 -5.73
CA ALA A 44 8.56 4.94 -5.11
C ALA A 44 9.04 4.77 -3.66
N GLY A 45 8.82 3.61 -3.02
CA GLY A 45 9.20 3.39 -1.63
C GLY A 45 8.08 3.55 -0.62
N LYS A 46 6.81 3.62 -1.04
CA LYS A 46 5.64 3.75 -0.16
C LYS A 46 5.56 2.65 0.91
N THR A 47 5.66 1.39 0.50
CA THR A 47 5.69 0.23 1.43
C THR A 47 6.90 0.28 2.37
N THR A 48 8.05 0.81 1.91
CA THR A 48 9.21 1.05 2.77
C THR A 48 8.88 2.05 3.86
N LEU A 49 8.18 3.13 3.51
CA LEU A 49 7.76 4.16 4.48
C LEU A 49 6.79 3.60 5.53
N ILE A 50 5.77 2.85 5.10
CA ILE A 50 4.86 2.14 6.04
C ILE A 50 5.64 1.17 6.93
N SER A 51 6.59 0.41 6.37
CA SER A 51 7.40 -0.56 7.12
C SER A 51 8.27 0.11 8.20
N LEU A 52 8.77 1.31 7.94
CA LEU A 52 9.49 2.14 8.94
C LEU A 52 8.55 2.56 10.08
N VAL A 53 7.36 3.08 9.75
CA VAL A 53 6.36 3.48 10.74
C VAL A 53 5.84 2.28 11.54
N ALA A 54 5.67 1.13 10.90
CA ALA A 54 5.28 -0.12 11.57
C ALA A 54 6.38 -0.69 12.49
N GLY A 55 7.63 -0.22 12.36
CA GLY A 55 8.78 -0.77 13.08
C GLY A 55 9.29 -2.11 12.54
N LEU A 56 8.83 -2.52 11.34
CA LEU A 56 9.26 -3.76 10.68
C LEU A 56 10.68 -3.65 10.15
N ILE A 57 11.11 -2.44 9.81
CA ILE A 57 12.48 -2.11 9.41
C ILE A 57 12.93 -0.85 10.15
N ARG A 58 14.25 -0.72 10.35
CA ARG A 58 14.83 0.49 10.96
C ARG A 58 15.32 1.46 9.89
N PRO A 59 15.24 2.78 10.13
CA PRO A 59 15.88 3.75 9.26
C PRO A 59 17.41 3.59 9.30
N ASP A 60 18.08 4.01 8.24
CA ASP A 60 19.54 4.07 8.20
C ASP A 60 20.07 5.36 8.84
N MET A 61 19.28 6.44 8.69
CA MET A 61 19.50 7.73 9.37
C MET A 61 18.16 8.31 9.79
N GLY A 62 18.17 9.22 10.73
CA GLY A 62 16.98 9.85 11.27
C GLY A 62 16.23 8.98 12.27
N LYS A 63 15.01 9.40 12.64
CA LYS A 63 14.20 8.72 13.66
C LYS A 63 12.73 8.77 13.31
N VAL A 64 12.02 7.67 13.63
CA VAL A 64 10.56 7.58 13.59
C VAL A 64 10.07 7.55 15.04
N LYS A 65 9.12 8.41 15.40
CA LYS A 65 8.57 8.49 16.75
C LYS A 65 7.06 8.46 16.75
N LEU A 66 6.47 7.71 17.68
CA LEU A 66 5.04 7.73 18.00
C LEU A 66 4.86 8.30 19.39
N LYS A 67 4.07 9.39 19.53
CA LYS A 67 3.88 10.12 20.81
C LYS A 67 5.20 10.44 21.53
N GLY A 68 6.22 10.85 20.75
CA GLY A 68 7.55 11.18 21.26
C GLY A 68 8.47 9.99 21.55
N VAL A 69 7.96 8.74 21.53
CA VAL A 69 8.74 7.51 21.75
C VAL A 69 9.28 7.00 20.41
N GLU A 70 10.58 6.71 20.33
CA GLU A 70 11.22 6.20 19.12
C GLU A 70 10.74 4.77 18.82
N ILE A 71 10.34 4.53 17.56
CA ILE A 71 9.92 3.22 17.06
C ILE A 71 11.18 2.42 16.69
N THR A 72 11.45 1.35 17.41
CA THR A 72 12.61 0.46 17.17
C THR A 72 12.23 -0.96 16.76
N GLU A 73 10.97 -1.36 16.99
CA GLU A 73 10.44 -2.69 16.73
C GLU A 73 8.92 -2.65 16.49
N PRO A 74 8.30 -3.69 15.92
CA PRO A 74 6.85 -3.79 15.82
C PRO A 74 6.18 -3.78 17.19
N GLY A 75 4.98 -3.19 17.26
CA GLY A 75 4.20 -3.12 18.49
C GLY A 75 2.70 -3.16 18.25
N PRO A 76 1.89 -3.54 19.26
CA PRO A 76 0.43 -3.63 19.15
C PRO A 76 -0.25 -2.26 19.00
N ASP A 77 0.45 -1.19 19.29
CA ASP A 77 0.01 0.21 19.12
C ASP A 77 -0.11 0.61 17.65
N ARG A 78 0.38 -0.23 16.71
CA ARG A 78 0.38 -0.02 15.26
C ARG A 78 -0.29 -1.17 14.54
N GLY A 79 -1.51 -0.97 14.05
CA GLY A 79 -2.22 -1.93 13.22
C GLY A 79 -1.81 -1.79 11.75
N VAL A 80 -1.44 -2.89 11.10
CA VAL A 80 -1.03 -2.88 9.67
C VAL A 80 -2.00 -3.70 8.84
N VAL A 81 -2.49 -3.09 7.76
CA VAL A 81 -3.27 -3.76 6.71
C VAL A 81 -2.39 -3.82 5.47
N PHE A 82 -1.94 -5.02 5.12
CA PHE A 82 -1.05 -5.26 3.98
C PHE A 82 -1.81 -5.40 2.66
N GLN A 83 -1.17 -5.06 1.56
CA GLN A 83 -1.71 -5.14 0.20
C GLN A 83 -2.22 -6.54 -0.18
N ASN A 84 -1.57 -7.59 0.28
CA ASN A 84 -1.91 -8.99 -0.01
C ASN A 84 -2.82 -9.64 1.05
N TYR A 85 -3.51 -8.83 1.87
CA TYR A 85 -4.39 -9.23 2.98
C TYR A 85 -3.67 -9.96 4.13
N SER A 86 -2.60 -10.71 3.87
CA SER A 86 -1.83 -11.50 4.84
C SER A 86 -2.69 -12.40 5.74
N LEU A 87 -3.77 -12.99 5.18
CA LEU A 87 -4.62 -13.94 5.88
C LEU A 87 -4.00 -15.33 5.86
N LEU A 88 -4.14 -16.05 6.97
CA LEU A 88 -3.74 -17.45 7.05
C LEU A 88 -4.80 -18.31 6.36
N PRO A 89 -4.49 -19.01 5.25
CA PRO A 89 -5.49 -19.64 4.40
C PRO A 89 -6.18 -20.85 5.03
N TRP A 90 -5.61 -21.44 6.07
CA TRP A 90 -6.18 -22.59 6.81
C TRP A 90 -7.09 -22.15 7.97
N LEU A 91 -7.08 -20.87 8.38
CA LEU A 91 -7.91 -20.32 9.43
C LEU A 91 -9.19 -19.70 8.87
N THR A 92 -10.27 -19.74 9.64
CA THR A 92 -11.51 -19.03 9.35
C THR A 92 -11.37 -17.53 9.53
N VAL A 93 -12.41 -16.75 9.20
CA VAL A 93 -12.47 -15.31 9.49
C VAL A 93 -12.28 -15.06 10.98
N PHE A 94 -13.02 -15.78 11.82
CA PHE A 94 -12.91 -15.67 13.28
C PHE A 94 -11.49 -15.96 13.77
N GLU A 95 -10.92 -17.09 13.38
CA GLU A 95 -9.59 -17.52 13.81
C GLU A 95 -8.45 -16.60 13.33
N ASN A 96 -8.58 -16.01 12.13
CA ASN A 96 -7.62 -15.00 11.64
C ASN A 96 -7.58 -13.76 12.52
N ILE A 97 -8.72 -13.35 13.08
CA ILE A 97 -8.81 -12.20 14.00
C ILE A 97 -8.38 -12.64 15.40
N GLN A 98 -8.81 -13.82 15.84
CA GLN A 98 -8.49 -14.39 17.14
C GLN A 98 -6.97 -14.43 17.38
N LEU A 99 -6.20 -14.85 16.37
CA LEU A 99 -4.74 -14.92 16.46
C LEU A 99 -4.11 -13.59 16.92
N ALA A 100 -4.61 -12.47 16.41
CA ALA A 100 -4.14 -11.14 16.79
C ALA A 100 -4.62 -10.73 18.19
N VAL A 101 -5.88 -11.03 18.52
CA VAL A 101 -6.47 -10.74 19.83
C VAL A 101 -5.79 -11.55 20.93
N ASP A 102 -5.50 -12.82 20.70
CA ASP A 102 -4.79 -13.68 21.67
C ASP A 102 -3.40 -13.14 22.00
N GLN A 103 -2.70 -12.62 20.99
CA GLN A 103 -1.37 -12.06 21.17
C GLN A 103 -1.38 -10.76 21.97
N VAL A 104 -2.38 -9.90 21.74
CA VAL A 104 -2.44 -8.56 22.34
C VAL A 104 -3.12 -8.59 23.71
N PHE A 105 -4.13 -9.45 23.90
CA PHE A 105 -4.92 -9.55 25.12
C PHE A 105 -4.82 -10.94 25.78
N PRO A 106 -3.61 -11.40 26.16
CA PRO A 106 -3.40 -12.77 26.67
C PRO A 106 -4.10 -13.03 28.01
N LYS A 107 -4.48 -11.96 28.73
CA LYS A 107 -5.13 -12.05 30.06
C LYS A 107 -6.66 -12.07 29.98
N TRP A 108 -7.26 -11.84 28.81
CA TRP A 108 -8.71 -11.86 28.66
C TRP A 108 -9.25 -13.29 28.69
N SER A 109 -10.46 -13.44 29.24
CA SER A 109 -11.18 -14.72 29.15
C SER A 109 -11.57 -15.02 27.70
N GLU A 110 -11.79 -16.31 27.40
CA GLU A 110 -12.25 -16.72 26.07
C GLU A 110 -13.58 -16.07 25.68
N GLU A 111 -14.45 -15.84 26.65
CA GLU A 111 -15.73 -15.14 26.44
C GLU A 111 -15.51 -13.68 26.04
N GLN A 112 -14.60 -12.97 26.74
CA GLN A 112 -14.25 -11.59 26.41
C GLN A 112 -13.63 -11.49 25.00
N LYS A 113 -12.70 -12.38 24.66
CA LYS A 113 -12.08 -12.43 23.34
C LYS A 113 -13.10 -12.69 22.26
N ARG A 114 -13.99 -13.68 22.46
CA ARG A 114 -15.05 -14.01 21.51
C ARG A 114 -15.97 -12.82 21.24
N ALA A 115 -16.47 -12.18 22.29
CA ALA A 115 -17.36 -11.02 22.16
C ALA A 115 -16.66 -9.86 21.41
N HIS A 116 -15.38 -9.65 21.71
CA HIS A 116 -14.57 -8.63 21.05
C HIS A 116 -14.34 -8.92 19.56
N ILE A 117 -13.98 -10.14 19.21
CA ILE A 117 -13.81 -10.57 17.82
C ILE A 117 -15.12 -10.44 17.05
N ASP A 118 -16.23 -10.91 17.62
CA ASP A 118 -17.54 -10.84 16.99
C ASP A 118 -17.99 -9.39 16.74
N LYS A 119 -17.63 -8.46 17.65
CA LYS A 119 -17.84 -7.02 17.46
C LYS A 119 -17.15 -6.54 16.18
N TYR A 120 -15.85 -6.86 15.98
CA TYR A 120 -15.12 -6.38 14.80
C TYR A 120 -15.54 -7.08 13.51
N ILE A 121 -15.94 -8.36 13.57
CA ILE A 121 -16.56 -9.06 12.43
C ILE A 121 -17.86 -8.35 12.00
N ALA A 122 -18.70 -7.96 12.97
CA ALA A 122 -19.92 -7.22 12.71
C ALA A 122 -19.65 -5.81 12.16
N THR A 123 -18.64 -5.10 12.67
CA THR A 123 -18.23 -3.75 12.22
C THR A 123 -17.91 -3.73 10.73
N VAL A 124 -17.31 -4.79 10.20
CA VAL A 124 -16.97 -4.93 8.78
C VAL A 124 -18.03 -5.72 7.96
N ASN A 125 -19.22 -5.94 8.52
CA ASN A 125 -20.34 -6.64 7.86
C ASN A 125 -19.99 -8.08 7.41
N LEU A 126 -19.22 -8.83 8.18
CA LEU A 126 -18.81 -10.20 7.88
C LEU A 126 -19.42 -11.27 8.79
N THR A 127 -20.42 -10.95 9.61
CA THR A 127 -21.08 -11.92 10.50
C THR A 127 -21.53 -13.21 9.77
N PRO A 128 -22.15 -13.16 8.56
CA PRO A 128 -22.53 -14.38 7.84
C PRO A 128 -21.32 -15.21 7.31
N ALA A 129 -20.15 -14.66 7.31
CA ALA A 129 -18.93 -15.31 6.82
C ALA A 129 -17.94 -15.69 7.93
N ARG A 130 -18.37 -15.60 9.20
CA ARG A 130 -17.54 -15.80 10.38
C ARG A 130 -16.70 -17.09 10.35
N GLU A 131 -17.32 -18.19 9.91
CA GLU A 131 -16.71 -19.52 9.88
C GLU A 131 -16.08 -19.87 8.51
N LYS A 132 -16.13 -18.95 7.53
CA LYS A 132 -15.54 -19.18 6.20
C LYS A 132 -14.03 -19.01 6.23
N LYS A 133 -13.34 -19.75 5.36
CA LYS A 133 -11.89 -19.61 5.12
C LYS A 133 -11.63 -18.59 4.00
N PRO A 134 -10.41 -18.02 3.90
CA PRO A 134 -10.07 -17.05 2.87
C PRO A 134 -10.34 -17.49 1.42
N SER A 135 -10.24 -18.80 1.12
CA SER A 135 -10.57 -19.37 -0.19
C SER A 135 -12.05 -19.24 -0.58
N GLU A 136 -12.96 -19.10 0.40
CA GLU A 136 -14.40 -18.98 0.23
C GLU A 136 -14.89 -17.53 0.19
N LEU A 137 -13.95 -16.57 0.27
CA LEU A 137 -14.23 -15.13 0.36
C LEU A 137 -13.86 -14.43 -0.95
N SER A 138 -14.66 -13.41 -1.32
CA SER A 138 -14.29 -12.45 -2.37
C SER A 138 -13.08 -11.62 -1.96
N GLY A 139 -12.43 -10.92 -2.91
CA GLY A 139 -11.32 -10.01 -2.63
C GLY A 139 -11.68 -8.94 -1.59
N GLY A 140 -12.84 -8.29 -1.76
CA GLY A 140 -13.32 -7.29 -0.80
C GLY A 140 -13.61 -7.87 0.59
N MET A 141 -14.14 -9.11 0.67
CA MET A 141 -14.34 -9.77 1.97
C MET A 141 -13.00 -10.08 2.65
N ARG A 142 -11.99 -10.56 1.91
CA ARG A 142 -10.64 -10.77 2.45
C ARG A 142 -10.03 -9.48 2.98
N GLN A 143 -10.22 -8.37 2.26
CA GLN A 143 -9.75 -7.06 2.71
C GLN A 143 -10.44 -6.64 4.02
N ARG A 144 -11.77 -6.81 4.12
CA ARG A 144 -12.52 -6.54 5.36
C ARG A 144 -12.00 -7.37 6.54
N VAL A 145 -11.67 -8.63 6.34
CA VAL A 145 -11.05 -9.48 7.40
C VAL A 145 -9.72 -8.89 7.83
N SER A 146 -8.87 -8.47 6.89
CA SER A 146 -7.58 -7.85 7.20
C SER A 146 -7.74 -6.55 8.01
N VAL A 147 -8.70 -5.71 7.64
CA VAL A 147 -9.05 -4.49 8.40
C VAL A 147 -9.57 -4.82 9.79
N ALA A 148 -10.52 -5.77 9.90
CA ALA A 148 -11.07 -6.20 11.20
C ALA A 148 -9.98 -6.76 12.12
N ARG A 149 -9.07 -7.57 11.58
CA ARG A 149 -7.93 -8.11 12.35
C ARG A 149 -7.02 -7.02 12.88
N ALA A 150 -6.70 -6.02 12.06
CA ALA A 150 -5.89 -4.88 12.48
C ALA A 150 -6.61 -4.02 13.54
N LEU A 151 -7.90 -3.77 13.36
CA LEU A 151 -8.70 -2.98 14.30
C LEU A 151 -8.93 -3.69 15.65
N ALA A 152 -9.05 -5.03 15.63
CA ALA A 152 -9.29 -5.84 16.82
C ALA A 152 -8.11 -5.82 17.81
N THR A 153 -6.92 -5.40 17.39
CA THR A 153 -5.79 -5.15 18.31
C THR A 153 -5.88 -3.81 19.03
N GLU A 154 -6.91 -3.01 18.75
CA GLU A 154 -7.11 -1.65 19.28
C GLU A 154 -5.88 -0.73 19.14
N PRO A 155 -5.29 -0.64 17.94
CA PRO A 155 -4.06 0.11 17.74
C PRO A 155 -4.30 1.62 17.90
N GLN A 156 -3.25 2.36 18.22
CA GLN A 156 -3.29 3.83 18.28
C GLN A 156 -3.22 4.44 16.87
N ILE A 157 -2.55 3.75 15.92
CA ILE A 157 -2.43 4.14 14.52
C ILE A 157 -2.74 2.96 13.60
N LEU A 158 -3.49 3.21 12.54
CA LEU A 158 -3.77 2.24 11.49
C LEU A 158 -2.96 2.59 10.24
N LEU A 159 -2.18 1.63 9.77
CA LEU A 159 -1.32 1.74 8.60
C LEU A 159 -1.92 0.90 7.46
N LEU A 160 -2.28 1.56 6.36
CA LEU A 160 -2.95 0.92 5.21
C LEU A 160 -2.00 0.93 4.00
N ASP A 161 -1.50 -0.25 3.61
CA ASP A 161 -0.59 -0.41 2.48
C ASP A 161 -1.38 -0.81 1.22
N GLU A 162 -1.69 0.17 0.34
CA GLU A 162 -2.48 0.00 -0.90
C GLU A 162 -3.73 -0.88 -0.69
N PRO A 163 -4.59 -0.56 0.30
CA PRO A 163 -5.63 -1.47 0.80
C PRO A 163 -6.70 -1.81 -0.24
N LEU A 164 -6.79 -1.07 -1.33
CA LEU A 164 -7.86 -1.15 -2.31
C LEU A 164 -7.37 -1.51 -3.72
N GLY A 165 -6.04 -1.62 -3.91
CA GLY A 165 -5.42 -1.76 -5.23
C GLY A 165 -5.80 -3.03 -5.99
N ALA A 166 -6.14 -4.12 -5.30
CA ALA A 166 -6.50 -5.42 -5.90
C ALA A 166 -8.01 -5.61 -6.13
N LEU A 167 -8.84 -4.55 -5.93
CA LEU A 167 -10.30 -4.64 -5.98
C LEU A 167 -10.87 -4.04 -7.26
N ASP A 168 -12.00 -4.60 -7.73
CA ASP A 168 -12.80 -3.98 -8.79
C ASP A 168 -13.42 -2.64 -8.31
N ALA A 169 -13.84 -1.80 -9.25
CA ALA A 169 -14.26 -0.43 -8.98
C ALA A 169 -15.44 -0.32 -8.00
N LEU A 170 -16.43 -1.23 -8.09
CA LEU A 170 -17.62 -1.19 -7.23
C LEU A 170 -17.30 -1.63 -5.80
N THR A 171 -16.56 -2.73 -5.67
CA THR A 171 -16.09 -3.24 -4.38
C THR A 171 -15.17 -2.22 -3.70
N ARG A 172 -14.28 -1.58 -4.47
CA ARG A 172 -13.38 -0.52 -4.00
C ARG A 172 -14.18 0.64 -3.42
N ALA A 173 -15.17 1.16 -4.17
CA ALA A 173 -16.00 2.26 -3.73
C ALA A 173 -16.72 1.97 -2.40
N THR A 174 -17.33 0.79 -2.29
CA THR A 174 -18.02 0.36 -1.06
C THR A 174 -17.06 0.27 0.13
N LEU A 175 -15.84 -0.28 -0.09
CA LEU A 175 -14.88 -0.46 0.99
C LEU A 175 -14.24 0.86 1.44
N GLN A 176 -14.05 1.84 0.52
CA GLN A 176 -13.63 3.19 0.88
C GLN A 176 -14.63 3.82 1.85
N ASP A 177 -15.92 3.78 1.53
CA ASP A 177 -16.97 4.34 2.38
C ASP A 177 -17.03 3.65 3.75
N GLU A 178 -16.82 2.34 3.80
CA GLU A 178 -16.77 1.58 5.06
C GLU A 178 -15.56 1.95 5.91
N ILE A 179 -14.37 2.05 5.33
CA ILE A 179 -13.14 2.45 6.05
C ILE A 179 -13.31 3.86 6.61
N VAL A 180 -13.82 4.82 5.81
CA VAL A 180 -14.08 6.18 6.26
C VAL A 180 -15.11 6.20 7.40
N ARG A 181 -16.21 5.45 7.27
CA ARG A 181 -17.24 5.34 8.33
C ARG A 181 -16.66 4.77 9.63
N ILE A 182 -15.84 3.72 9.55
CA ILE A 182 -15.18 3.13 10.73
C ILE A 182 -14.25 4.15 11.37
N TRP A 183 -13.46 4.87 10.56
CA TRP A 183 -12.57 5.91 11.05
C TRP A 183 -13.34 7.08 11.69
N GLU A 184 -14.46 7.52 11.13
CA GLU A 184 -15.29 8.61 11.69
C GLU A 184 -15.86 8.28 13.07
N GLN A 185 -16.15 7.01 13.34
CA GLN A 185 -16.66 6.55 14.62
C GLN A 185 -15.61 6.57 15.73
N ASP A 186 -14.35 6.30 15.41
CA ASP A 186 -13.29 6.07 16.40
C ASP A 186 -12.18 7.13 16.33
N LYS A 187 -12.10 7.89 15.23
CA LYS A 187 -11.12 8.97 14.99
C LYS A 187 -9.67 8.55 15.30
N ARG A 188 -9.31 7.31 15.02
CA ARG A 188 -7.92 6.86 15.13
C ARG A 188 -7.05 7.54 14.08
N THR A 189 -5.78 7.73 14.39
CA THR A 189 -4.83 8.20 13.37
C THR A 189 -4.68 7.14 12.28
N VAL A 190 -4.76 7.54 11.01
CA VAL A 190 -4.61 6.66 9.85
C VAL A 190 -3.53 7.19 8.92
N VAL A 191 -2.61 6.32 8.50
CA VAL A 191 -1.70 6.57 7.40
C VAL A 191 -1.99 5.55 6.30
N MET A 192 -2.49 6.02 5.19
CA MET A 192 -2.76 5.21 4.00
C MET A 192 -1.74 5.52 2.91
N ILE A 193 -1.19 4.51 2.30
CA ILE A 193 -0.44 4.68 1.06
C ILE A 193 -1.25 4.15 -0.12
N THR A 194 -1.23 4.88 -1.21
CA THR A 194 -1.92 4.52 -2.46
C THR A 194 -1.19 5.09 -3.67
N ASN A 195 -1.46 4.54 -4.85
CA ASN A 195 -1.04 5.12 -6.12
C ASN A 195 -2.16 5.93 -6.79
N ASP A 196 -3.34 5.99 -6.17
CA ASP A 196 -4.53 6.67 -6.68
C ASP A 196 -4.78 7.98 -5.91
N VAL A 197 -4.65 9.12 -6.62
CA VAL A 197 -4.88 10.45 -6.05
C VAL A 197 -6.33 10.62 -5.62
N ASP A 198 -7.26 10.07 -6.39
CA ASP A 198 -8.69 10.22 -6.15
C ASP A 198 -9.12 9.43 -4.89
N GLU A 199 -8.48 8.28 -4.61
CA GLU A 199 -8.62 7.59 -3.31
C GLU A 199 -8.19 8.49 -2.14
N GLY A 200 -7.01 9.12 -2.27
CA GLY A 200 -6.53 10.06 -1.26
C GLY A 200 -7.52 11.18 -0.99
N ILE A 201 -8.04 11.80 -2.06
CA ILE A 201 -9.02 12.89 -1.94
C ILE A 201 -10.33 12.39 -1.32
N MET A 202 -10.78 11.19 -1.66
CA MET A 202 -12.03 10.64 -1.11
C MET A 202 -11.97 10.34 0.38
N MET A 203 -10.81 9.91 0.88
CA MET A 203 -10.71 9.32 2.22
C MET A 203 -9.96 10.21 3.23
N ALA A 204 -8.89 10.89 2.81
CA ALA A 204 -7.99 11.56 3.74
C ALA A 204 -8.38 13.02 4.07
N ASP A 205 -7.87 13.52 5.18
CA ASP A 205 -7.92 14.94 5.55
C ASP A 205 -6.80 15.72 4.85
N ARG A 206 -5.70 15.01 4.53
CA ARG A 206 -4.51 15.59 3.91
C ARG A 206 -3.81 14.56 3.03
N ILE A 207 -3.27 15.05 1.91
CA ILE A 207 -2.47 14.24 0.98
C ILE A 207 -1.03 14.74 1.01
N VAL A 208 -0.09 13.79 1.08
CA VAL A 208 1.34 14.06 0.97
C VAL A 208 1.88 13.28 -0.23
N PRO A 209 2.29 13.93 -1.32
CA PRO A 209 2.85 13.22 -2.45
C PRO A 209 4.28 12.74 -2.16
N LEU A 210 4.60 11.54 -2.61
CA LEU A 210 5.94 10.95 -2.57
C LEU A 210 6.52 10.97 -3.98
N SER A 211 7.70 11.55 -4.15
CA SER A 211 8.38 11.64 -5.45
C SER A 211 8.73 10.25 -6.00
N ALA A 212 9.06 10.18 -7.29
CA ALA A 212 9.53 8.95 -7.90
C ALA A 212 10.89 8.53 -7.28
N GLY A 213 11.09 7.21 -7.10
CA GLY A 213 12.38 6.67 -6.67
C GLY A 213 13.38 6.52 -7.82
N PRO A 214 14.67 6.27 -7.53
CA PRO A 214 15.29 6.19 -6.21
C PRO A 214 15.43 7.57 -5.53
N ASN A 215 15.83 7.58 -4.25
CA ASN A 215 15.93 8.78 -3.41
C ASN A 215 14.62 9.55 -3.30
N ALA A 216 13.50 8.83 -3.16
CA ALA A 216 12.20 9.46 -3.03
C ALA A 216 12.11 10.31 -1.77
N THR A 217 11.52 11.49 -1.91
CA THR A 217 11.26 12.44 -0.82
C THR A 217 9.79 12.85 -0.83
N LEU A 218 9.30 13.32 0.31
CA LEU A 218 7.93 13.83 0.42
C LEU A 218 7.84 15.24 -0.18
N GLY A 219 6.77 15.48 -0.95
CA GLY A 219 6.41 16.78 -1.45
C GLY A 219 5.57 17.60 -0.46
N PRO A 220 5.11 18.78 -0.90
CA PRO A 220 4.27 19.64 -0.08
C PRO A 220 2.96 18.94 0.29
N SER A 221 2.55 19.10 1.54
CA SER A 221 1.29 18.58 2.04
C SER A 221 0.12 19.40 1.50
N VAL A 222 -0.92 18.73 1.01
CA VAL A 222 -2.13 19.34 0.47
C VAL A 222 -3.32 18.95 1.36
N ALA A 223 -3.94 19.93 2.02
CA ALA A 223 -5.15 19.72 2.81
C ALA A 223 -6.35 19.42 1.90
N VAL A 224 -7.28 18.58 2.37
CA VAL A 224 -8.53 18.26 1.67
C VAL A 224 -9.70 18.78 2.49
N ASN A 225 -10.11 20.04 2.23
CA ASN A 225 -11.14 20.73 3.00
C ASN A 225 -12.57 20.42 2.53
N ILE A 226 -12.75 19.28 1.85
CA ILE A 226 -14.06 18.83 1.37
C ILE A 226 -14.79 18.14 2.53
N PRO A 227 -16.00 18.60 2.92
CA PRO A 227 -16.77 17.98 3.99
C PRO A 227 -17.10 16.51 3.74
N ARG A 228 -17.20 15.72 4.80
CA ARG A 228 -17.68 14.34 4.74
C ARG A 228 -19.17 14.26 5.10
N PRO A 229 -19.94 13.31 4.56
CA PRO A 229 -19.53 12.32 3.56
C PRO A 229 -19.30 12.94 2.17
N ARG A 230 -18.22 12.53 1.50
CA ARG A 230 -17.88 12.99 0.15
C ARG A 230 -18.69 12.21 -0.89
N ASP A 231 -19.59 12.90 -1.61
CA ASP A 231 -20.43 12.27 -2.63
C ASP A 231 -19.62 12.01 -3.92
N ARG A 232 -19.44 10.74 -4.27
CA ARG A 232 -18.73 10.30 -5.47
C ARG A 232 -19.30 10.84 -6.77
N LYS A 233 -20.61 11.11 -6.83
CA LYS A 233 -21.25 11.63 -8.04
C LYS A 233 -21.02 13.13 -8.19
N ALA A 234 -21.06 13.86 -7.08
CA ALA A 234 -20.94 15.31 -7.06
C ALA A 234 -19.47 15.79 -7.01
N ILE A 235 -18.56 15.01 -6.42
CA ILE A 235 -17.21 15.47 -6.11
C ILE A 235 -16.40 15.93 -7.34
N ASN A 236 -16.63 15.32 -8.51
CA ASN A 236 -15.95 15.72 -9.76
C ASN A 236 -16.28 17.15 -10.21
N HIS A 237 -17.37 17.72 -9.70
CA HIS A 237 -17.77 19.09 -9.97
C HIS A 237 -17.27 20.07 -8.91
N ASP A 238 -16.79 19.57 -7.76
CA ASP A 238 -16.28 20.38 -6.67
C ASP A 238 -14.98 21.09 -7.08
N PRO A 239 -14.89 22.43 -6.93
CA PRO A 239 -13.69 23.19 -7.23
C PRO A 239 -12.48 22.78 -6.37
N GLU A 240 -12.71 22.49 -5.08
CA GLU A 240 -11.66 22.07 -4.14
C GLU A 240 -11.06 20.72 -4.55
N TYR A 241 -11.91 19.75 -4.96
CA TYR A 241 -11.45 18.47 -5.50
C TYR A 241 -10.51 18.66 -6.71
N LYS A 242 -10.91 19.51 -7.66
CA LYS A 242 -10.10 19.79 -8.86
C LYS A 242 -8.78 20.45 -8.51
N GLU A 243 -8.79 21.36 -7.54
CA GLU A 243 -7.59 22.07 -7.10
C GLU A 243 -6.61 21.14 -6.36
N VAL A 244 -7.09 20.37 -5.39
CA VAL A 244 -6.28 19.37 -4.68
C VAL A 244 -5.68 18.36 -5.66
N ARG A 245 -6.51 17.83 -6.58
CA ARG A 245 -6.07 16.89 -7.61
C ARG A 245 -4.99 17.50 -8.51
N ARG A 246 -5.19 18.75 -8.95
CA ARG A 246 -4.23 19.48 -9.77
C ARG A 246 -2.89 19.68 -9.07
N GLN A 247 -2.90 20.05 -7.79
CA GLN A 247 -1.68 20.26 -6.99
C GLN A 247 -0.90 18.95 -6.84
N VAL A 248 -1.55 17.87 -6.41
CA VAL A 248 -0.92 16.58 -6.20
C VAL A 248 -0.35 16.01 -7.50
N ILE A 249 -1.15 15.97 -8.58
CA ILE A 249 -0.71 15.49 -9.89
C ILE A 249 0.38 16.42 -10.47
N GLY A 250 0.22 17.73 -10.33
CA GLY A 250 1.22 18.69 -10.78
C GLY A 250 2.58 18.47 -10.15
N TYR A 251 2.64 18.17 -8.85
CA TYR A 251 3.88 17.78 -8.18
C TYR A 251 4.42 16.45 -8.70
N LEU A 252 3.59 15.42 -8.76
CA LEU A 252 4.02 14.08 -9.19
C LEU A 252 4.57 14.06 -10.63
N LEU A 253 3.93 14.77 -11.56
CA LEU A 253 4.39 14.86 -12.96
C LEU A 253 5.52 15.88 -13.17
N GLY A 254 5.59 16.92 -12.34
CA GLY A 254 6.58 17.98 -12.38
C GLY A 254 7.87 17.65 -11.62
N GLU A 255 8.05 18.25 -10.45
CA GLU A 255 9.27 18.07 -9.64
C GLU A 255 9.44 16.63 -9.14
N GLY A 256 8.35 16.02 -8.66
CA GLY A 256 8.35 14.64 -8.16
C GLY A 256 8.58 13.59 -9.25
N GLY A 257 8.30 13.90 -10.52
CA GLY A 257 8.47 12.98 -11.66
C GLY A 257 9.87 12.98 -12.28
N LYS A 258 10.65 14.04 -12.10
CA LYS A 258 11.94 14.23 -12.78
C LYS A 258 13.01 13.16 -12.48
N GLN A 259 12.87 12.45 -11.38
CA GLN A 259 13.80 11.36 -11.03
C GLN A 259 13.60 10.08 -11.87
N ARG A 260 12.50 9.97 -12.62
CA ARG A 260 12.19 8.80 -13.44
C ARG A 260 12.99 8.71 -14.74
N THR A 261 13.55 9.81 -15.23
CA THR A 261 14.21 9.89 -16.56
C THR A 261 15.62 9.32 -16.62
N ALA A 262 16.18 8.82 -15.52
CA ALA A 262 17.58 8.36 -15.47
C ALA A 262 17.81 6.88 -15.82
N VAL A 263 16.76 6.09 -16.11
CA VAL A 263 16.91 4.66 -16.44
C VAL A 263 16.26 4.34 -17.77
N SER A 264 16.89 4.74 -18.87
CA SER A 264 16.64 4.10 -20.16
C SER A 264 17.23 2.68 -20.13
N ARG A 265 16.44 1.68 -19.73
CA ARG A 265 16.81 0.29 -19.99
C ARG A 265 16.65 0.06 -21.49
N LYS A 266 17.75 -0.10 -22.22
CA LYS A 266 17.70 -0.67 -23.57
C LYS A 266 17.02 -2.03 -23.46
N LEU A 267 15.78 -2.12 -23.91
CA LEU A 267 15.11 -3.40 -24.09
C LEU A 267 15.80 -4.11 -25.27
N ILE A 268 16.62 -5.09 -24.96
CA ILE A 268 17.12 -6.01 -25.98
C ILE A 268 16.02 -7.05 -26.15
N LEU A 269 15.22 -6.91 -27.18
CA LEU A 269 14.25 -7.94 -27.56
C LEU A 269 15.02 -9.21 -27.97
N PRO A 270 14.63 -10.38 -27.45
CA PRO A 270 15.19 -11.64 -27.94
C PRO A 270 14.88 -11.78 -29.42
N ASP A 271 15.86 -12.27 -30.19
CA ASP A 271 15.75 -12.52 -31.64
C ASP A 271 14.75 -13.68 -31.84
N LEU A 272 13.46 -13.35 -31.88
CA LEU A 272 12.37 -14.30 -32.16
C LEU A 272 12.24 -14.39 -33.70
N LEU A 273 12.79 -15.45 -34.28
CA LEU A 273 12.48 -15.79 -35.64
C LEU A 273 11.04 -16.28 -35.74
N PRO A 274 10.28 -15.89 -36.80
CA PRO A 274 9.00 -16.50 -37.08
C PRO A 274 9.14 -18.04 -37.15
N GLU A 275 8.30 -18.76 -36.39
CA GLU A 275 8.22 -20.21 -36.52
C GLU A 275 7.77 -20.54 -37.96
N ASP A 276 8.55 -21.34 -38.66
CA ASP A 276 8.17 -21.84 -40.00
C ASP A 276 7.04 -22.86 -39.81
N LEU A 277 5.83 -22.44 -40.11
CA LEU A 277 4.61 -23.24 -40.01
C LEU A 277 4.42 -24.20 -41.19
N SER A 278 5.35 -24.23 -42.14
CA SER A 278 5.26 -25.10 -43.32
C SER A 278 5.69 -26.55 -43.06
N GLU A 279 6.35 -26.84 -41.93
CA GLU A 279 6.69 -28.22 -41.56
C GLU A 279 5.68 -28.80 -40.54
N PRO A 280 5.07 -29.97 -40.79
CA PRO A 280 4.17 -30.62 -39.86
C PRO A 280 4.91 -31.04 -38.60
N ARG A 281 4.39 -30.63 -37.42
CA ARG A 281 4.91 -31.06 -36.10
C ARG A 281 4.74 -32.57 -35.92
N THR A 282 5.83 -33.31 -35.90
CA THR A 282 5.80 -34.72 -35.46
C THR A 282 5.64 -34.80 -33.95
N LEU A 283 4.61 -35.51 -33.49
CA LEU A 283 4.18 -35.65 -32.10
C LEU A 283 5.16 -36.44 -31.19
N TYR A 284 6.30 -36.90 -31.73
CA TYR A 284 7.32 -37.63 -30.92
C TYR A 284 8.70 -37.05 -31.19
N GLY A 285 9.27 -36.47 -30.10
CA GLY A 285 10.50 -35.70 -30.16
C GLY A 285 11.76 -36.52 -30.39
N THR A 286 12.57 -36.08 -31.34
CA THR A 286 14.03 -36.29 -31.29
C THR A 286 14.69 -34.93 -31.06
N LYS A 287 15.49 -34.81 -30.01
CA LYS A 287 16.25 -33.62 -29.66
C LYS A 287 17.19 -33.25 -30.81
N ARG A 288 16.89 -32.18 -31.56
CA ARG A 288 17.85 -31.58 -32.48
C ARG A 288 18.84 -30.70 -31.72
N LYS A 289 20.13 -30.85 -31.98
CA LYS A 289 21.19 -29.97 -31.45
C LYS A 289 21.02 -28.58 -32.09
N PRO A 290 21.18 -27.49 -31.30
CA PRO A 290 21.10 -26.14 -31.86
C PRO A 290 22.22 -25.89 -32.88
N ARG A 291 21.88 -25.44 -34.08
CA ARG A 291 22.83 -24.97 -35.10
C ARG A 291 23.45 -23.65 -34.62
N ARG A 292 24.78 -23.59 -34.52
CA ARG A 292 25.52 -22.34 -34.32
C ARG A 292 25.32 -21.47 -35.56
N ARG A 293 24.87 -20.24 -35.38
CA ARG A 293 24.73 -19.23 -36.40
C ARG A 293 26.00 -18.40 -36.57
N SER A 294 26.36 -18.09 -37.81
CA SER A 294 27.35 -17.08 -38.19
C SER A 294 26.80 -15.69 -37.89
N GLU A 295 27.67 -14.79 -37.43
CA GLU A 295 27.41 -13.40 -37.11
C GLU A 295 26.74 -12.65 -38.28
N THR A 296 25.49 -12.23 -38.10
CA THR A 296 24.82 -11.26 -38.95
C THR A 296 24.29 -10.09 -38.12
N LYS A 297 24.49 -8.91 -38.66
CA LYS A 297 24.28 -7.58 -38.07
C LYS A 297 22.99 -7.47 -37.20
N ARG A 298 23.17 -6.92 -36.00
CA ARG A 298 22.09 -6.50 -35.10
C ARG A 298 21.53 -5.16 -35.58
N GLU A 299 20.28 -5.12 -36.00
CA GLU A 299 19.55 -3.87 -36.12
C GLU A 299 19.13 -3.36 -34.71
N GLN A 300 19.44 -2.10 -34.43
CA GLN A 300 19.02 -1.41 -33.23
C GLN A 300 17.75 -0.64 -33.56
N VAL A 301 16.65 -0.97 -32.88
CA VAL A 301 15.43 -0.17 -32.92
C VAL A 301 15.41 0.73 -31.67
N GLU A 302 15.50 2.05 -31.88
CA GLU A 302 15.27 3.04 -30.85
C GLU A 302 13.76 3.31 -30.76
N VAL A 303 13.17 3.10 -29.59
CA VAL A 303 11.81 3.51 -29.27
C VAL A 303 11.90 4.70 -28.34
N GLU A 304 11.58 5.89 -28.86
CA GLU A 304 11.35 7.08 -28.04
C GLU A 304 10.05 6.92 -27.25
N ALA A 305 10.11 7.18 -25.93
CA ALA A 305 8.98 7.20 -25.02
C ALA A 305 8.57 8.63 -24.69
#